data_e193974c38765b01adacf32f37ab2ccc
#
_entry.id   e193974c38765b01adacf32f37ab2ccc
#
_cell.length_a   1.000
_cell.length_b   1.000
_cell.length_c   1.000
_cell.angle_alpha   90.00
_cell.angle_beta   90.00
_cell.angle_gamma   90.00
#
_symmetry.space_group_name_H-M   'P 1'
#
loop_
_entity.id
_entity.type
_entity.pdbx_description
1 polymer ?
#
loop_
_entity_poly.entity_id
_entity_poly.type
_entity_poly.pdbx_seq_one_letter_code
_entity_poly.pdbx_strand_id
1 'polypeptide(L)'
;MDYLLGLMGGLGLFLYGMSLMGDGLQKAAGNKLKNIIGALTKNTFMGILVGTVVTMIIQSSSATTVMVVGFVNAGLMNLYQAVGIIFGANIGTTITGQMLALNISRYAPIAIFIGVLLFMLGKKKRIKSYAEIVLGLGILFFGMAAMGDAMRPLGESAVYANLMAKLTNPWLGLLVGIVMTTILQSSSAAQAIILALASQNIINMLSLIHI
;
A
#
# COMPACT_ATOMS: atom_id res chain seq x y z
N MET A 1 22.62 7.36 -13.61
CA MET A 1 22.70 6.00 -13.04
C MET A 1 22.20 6.00 -11.59
N ASP A 2 22.60 6.98 -10.80
CA ASP A 2 22.30 7.08 -9.36
C ASP A 2 20.80 7.22 -9.05
N TYR A 3 20.05 7.90 -9.91
CA TYR A 3 18.58 8.03 -9.75
C TYR A 3 17.84 6.69 -9.84
N LEU A 4 18.23 5.86 -10.81
CA LEU A 4 17.63 4.53 -10.98
C LEU A 4 17.97 3.62 -9.80
N LEU A 5 19.22 3.64 -9.33
CA LEU A 5 19.65 2.87 -8.17
C LEU A 5 18.92 3.32 -6.90
N GLY A 6 18.81 4.63 -6.69
CA GLY A 6 18.05 5.19 -5.56
C GLY A 6 16.55 4.87 -5.61
N LEU A 7 15.94 4.97 -6.80
CA LEU A 7 14.54 4.59 -6.99
C LEU A 7 14.32 3.08 -6.75
N MET A 8 15.16 2.24 -7.34
CA MET A 8 15.06 0.78 -7.15
C MET A 8 15.28 0.37 -5.69
N GLY A 9 16.28 0.96 -5.03
CA GLY A 9 16.57 0.70 -3.62
C GLY A 9 15.42 1.18 -2.71
N GLY A 10 14.93 2.40 -2.94
CA GLY A 10 13.79 2.96 -2.21
C GLY A 10 12.51 2.15 -2.41
N LEU A 11 12.22 1.73 -3.66
CA LEU A 11 11.08 0.88 -3.98
C LEU A 11 11.21 -0.51 -3.32
N GLY A 12 12.40 -1.10 -3.34
CA GLY A 12 12.67 -2.37 -2.67
C GLY A 12 12.41 -2.28 -1.16
N LEU A 13 12.90 -1.24 -0.51
CA LEU A 13 12.64 -0.98 0.91
C LEU A 13 11.16 -0.73 1.17
N PHE A 14 10.48 0.06 0.33
CA PHE A 14 9.05 0.31 0.45
C PHE A 14 8.25 -0.98 0.39
N LEU A 15 8.48 -1.82 -0.64
CA LEU A 15 7.77 -3.09 -0.84
C LEU A 15 8.04 -4.07 0.31
N TYR A 16 9.29 -4.15 0.76
CA TYR A 16 9.66 -5.00 1.89
C TYR A 16 9.01 -4.52 3.19
N GLY A 17 9.06 -3.22 3.47
CA GLY A 17 8.42 -2.62 4.63
C GLY A 17 6.91 -2.85 4.64
N MET A 18 6.25 -2.70 3.48
CA MET A 18 4.82 -2.98 3.32
C MET A 18 4.49 -4.46 3.58
N SER A 19 5.27 -5.39 3.02
CA SER A 19 5.10 -6.82 3.25
C SER A 19 5.28 -7.17 4.73
N LEU A 20 6.33 -6.68 5.36
CA LEU A 20 6.64 -6.94 6.77
C LEU A 20 5.55 -6.39 7.70
N MET A 21 5.06 -5.18 7.42
CA MET A 21 3.95 -4.57 8.16
C MET A 21 2.67 -5.39 8.00
N GLY A 22 2.35 -5.79 6.76
CA GLY A 22 1.18 -6.61 6.45
C GLY A 22 1.21 -7.97 7.16
N ASP A 23 2.35 -8.64 7.13
CA ASP A 23 2.57 -9.91 7.83
C ASP A 23 2.39 -9.76 9.35
N GLY A 24 2.94 -8.72 9.93
CA GLY A 24 2.78 -8.39 11.34
C GLY A 24 1.31 -8.16 11.72
N LEU A 25 0.58 -7.38 10.92
CA LEU A 25 -0.85 -7.12 11.11
C LEU A 25 -1.66 -8.42 10.99
N GLN A 26 -1.40 -9.23 9.97
CA GLN A 26 -2.08 -10.50 9.74
C GLN A 26 -1.83 -11.48 10.90
N LYS A 27 -0.59 -11.62 11.37
CA LYS A 27 -0.23 -12.44 12.53
C LYS A 27 -0.87 -11.93 13.81
N ALA A 28 -0.95 -10.62 14.02
CA ALA A 28 -1.58 -10.01 15.18
C ALA A 28 -3.08 -10.22 15.20
N ALA A 29 -3.74 -10.11 14.04
CA ALA A 29 -5.19 -10.31 13.87
C ALA A 29 -5.60 -11.80 13.99
N GLY A 30 -4.71 -12.72 13.59
CA GLY A 30 -4.93 -14.16 13.71
C GLY A 30 -6.15 -14.68 12.94
N ASN A 31 -6.74 -15.77 13.45
CA ASN A 31 -7.89 -16.43 12.81
C ASN A 31 -9.21 -15.64 12.89
N LYS A 32 -9.23 -14.52 13.62
CA LYS A 32 -10.43 -13.68 13.74
C LYS A 32 -10.88 -13.11 12.39
N LEU A 33 -9.96 -12.87 11.47
CA LEU A 33 -10.25 -12.36 10.12
C LEU A 33 -11.17 -13.28 9.31
N LYS A 34 -10.90 -14.60 9.32
CA LYS A 34 -11.73 -15.57 8.61
C LYS A 34 -13.16 -15.61 9.17
N ASN A 35 -13.29 -15.51 10.48
CA ASN A 35 -14.59 -15.52 11.15
C ASN A 35 -15.39 -14.24 10.88
N ILE A 36 -14.71 -13.09 10.75
CA ILE A 36 -15.35 -11.80 10.43
C ILE A 36 -15.94 -11.84 9.02
N ILE A 37 -15.21 -12.36 8.04
CA ILE A 37 -15.70 -12.46 6.66
C ILE A 37 -16.93 -13.36 6.56
N GLY A 38 -16.91 -14.53 7.22
CA GLY A 38 -18.01 -15.49 7.14
C GLY A 38 -19.29 -15.10 7.90
N ALA A 39 -19.15 -14.39 9.02
CA ALA A 39 -20.27 -14.16 9.95
C ALA A 39 -21.03 -12.84 9.70
N LEU A 40 -20.42 -11.82 9.08
CA LEU A 40 -20.96 -10.45 9.08
C LEU A 40 -21.53 -9.95 7.74
N THR A 41 -21.49 -10.78 6.69
CA THR A 41 -21.92 -10.32 5.35
C THR A 41 -23.39 -10.60 5.06
N LYS A 42 -24.30 -10.05 5.87
CA LYS A 42 -25.74 -10.22 5.67
C LYS A 42 -26.29 -9.46 4.45
N ASN A 43 -25.64 -8.38 4.04
CA ASN A 43 -25.99 -7.57 2.87
C ASN A 43 -24.74 -6.95 2.24
N THR A 44 -24.89 -6.40 1.03
CA THR A 44 -23.78 -5.80 0.26
C THR A 44 -23.08 -4.67 1.02
N PHE A 45 -23.83 -3.82 1.74
CA PHE A 45 -23.24 -2.71 2.50
C PHE A 45 -22.33 -3.21 3.63
N MET A 46 -22.81 -4.22 4.38
CA MET A 46 -21.99 -4.86 5.40
C MET A 46 -20.76 -5.57 4.78
N GLY A 47 -20.94 -6.14 3.59
CA GLY A 47 -19.84 -6.67 2.79
C GLY A 47 -18.76 -5.62 2.51
N ILE A 48 -19.14 -4.41 2.10
CA ILE A 48 -18.21 -3.30 1.88
C ILE A 48 -17.44 -2.96 3.16
N LEU A 49 -18.13 -2.80 4.28
CA LEU A 49 -17.47 -2.50 5.56
C LEU A 49 -16.48 -3.60 5.98
N VAL A 50 -16.91 -4.86 5.88
CA VAL A 50 -16.06 -6.00 6.21
C VAL A 50 -14.85 -6.07 5.28
N GLY A 51 -15.04 -5.93 3.97
CA GLY A 51 -13.97 -5.93 2.99
C GLY A 51 -12.95 -4.80 3.25
N THR A 52 -13.45 -3.61 3.58
CA THR A 52 -12.61 -2.46 3.95
C THR A 52 -11.74 -2.77 5.17
N VAL A 53 -12.35 -3.20 6.27
CA VAL A 53 -11.62 -3.51 7.52
C VAL A 53 -10.63 -4.66 7.34
N VAL A 54 -11.05 -5.72 6.65
CA VAL A 54 -10.19 -6.88 6.41
C VAL A 54 -8.98 -6.49 5.57
N THR A 55 -9.19 -5.73 4.50
CA THR A 55 -8.07 -5.31 3.62
C THR A 55 -7.17 -4.30 4.31
N MET A 56 -7.70 -3.39 5.13
CA MET A 56 -6.86 -2.54 5.99
C MET A 56 -5.90 -3.35 6.88
N ILE A 57 -6.35 -4.51 7.38
CA ILE A 57 -5.55 -5.37 8.25
C ILE A 57 -4.60 -6.25 7.42
N ILE A 58 -5.10 -6.89 6.35
CA ILE A 58 -4.28 -7.79 5.51
C ILE A 58 -3.29 -6.99 4.65
N GLN A 59 -3.58 -5.73 4.35
CA GLN A 59 -2.80 -4.86 3.45
C GLN A 59 -2.68 -5.42 2.02
N SER A 60 -3.62 -6.29 1.62
CA SER A 60 -3.64 -6.91 0.29
C SER A 60 -5.09 -7.12 -0.18
N SER A 61 -5.54 -6.30 -1.12
CA SER A 61 -6.85 -6.48 -1.76
C SER A 61 -6.91 -7.74 -2.61
N SER A 62 -5.80 -8.13 -3.24
CA SER A 62 -5.71 -9.38 -4.01
C SER A 62 -5.90 -10.61 -3.10
N ALA A 63 -5.23 -10.65 -1.95
CA ALA A 63 -5.40 -11.75 -0.99
C ALA A 63 -6.85 -11.82 -0.47
N THR A 64 -7.45 -10.67 -0.16
CA THR A 64 -8.86 -10.59 0.25
C THR A 64 -9.77 -11.11 -0.86
N THR A 65 -9.55 -10.70 -2.11
CA THR A 65 -10.34 -11.15 -3.27
C THR A 65 -10.22 -12.66 -3.50
N VAL A 66 -9.02 -13.21 -3.48
CA VAL A 66 -8.81 -14.68 -3.63
C VAL A 66 -9.52 -15.45 -2.53
N MET A 67 -9.47 -14.97 -1.29
CA MET A 67 -10.19 -15.58 -0.17
C MET A 67 -11.71 -15.57 -0.38
N VAL A 68 -12.26 -14.45 -0.86
CA VAL A 68 -13.68 -14.29 -1.16
C VAL A 68 -14.12 -15.22 -2.30
N VAL A 69 -13.33 -15.31 -3.37
CA VAL A 69 -13.58 -16.27 -4.46
C VAL A 69 -13.59 -17.71 -3.95
N GLY A 70 -12.66 -18.05 -3.05
CA GLY A 70 -12.65 -19.35 -2.38
C GLY A 70 -13.93 -19.61 -1.57
N PHE A 71 -14.45 -18.63 -0.86
CA PHE A 71 -15.71 -18.77 -0.11
C PHE A 71 -16.94 -18.91 -1.02
N VAL A 72 -16.99 -18.19 -2.14
CA VAL A 72 -18.05 -18.36 -3.14
C VAL A 72 -18.02 -19.76 -3.72
N ASN A 73 -16.84 -20.25 -4.13
CA ASN A 73 -16.67 -21.60 -4.68
C ASN A 73 -17.02 -22.71 -3.66
N ALA A 74 -16.78 -22.47 -2.38
CA ALA A 74 -17.17 -23.38 -1.30
C ALA A 74 -18.66 -23.30 -0.91
N GLY A 75 -19.45 -22.44 -1.55
CA GLY A 75 -20.87 -22.23 -1.22
C GLY A 75 -21.10 -21.52 0.13
N LEU A 76 -20.06 -20.93 0.71
CA LEU A 76 -20.14 -20.22 2.01
C LEU A 76 -20.63 -18.77 1.85
N MET A 77 -20.64 -18.26 0.62
CA MET A 77 -20.99 -16.88 0.30
C MET A 77 -21.64 -16.80 -1.08
N ASN A 78 -22.63 -15.92 -1.25
CA ASN A 78 -23.19 -15.65 -2.56
C ASN A 78 -22.46 -14.51 -3.30
N LEU A 79 -22.71 -14.36 -4.58
CA LEU A 79 -22.03 -13.38 -5.43
C LEU A 79 -22.27 -11.93 -4.97
N TYR A 80 -23.47 -11.58 -4.51
CA TYR A 80 -23.78 -10.21 -4.05
C TYR A 80 -22.96 -9.82 -2.81
N GLN A 81 -22.78 -10.76 -1.88
CA GLN A 81 -21.92 -10.57 -0.71
C GLN A 81 -20.46 -10.43 -1.12
N ALA A 82 -19.99 -11.28 -2.05
CA ALA A 82 -18.64 -11.25 -2.59
C ALA A 82 -18.31 -9.90 -3.24
N VAL A 83 -19.19 -9.39 -4.10
CA VAL A 83 -19.04 -8.09 -4.75
C VAL A 83 -18.90 -6.97 -3.71
N GLY A 84 -19.71 -6.96 -2.66
CA GLY A 84 -19.60 -6.01 -1.57
C GLY A 84 -18.21 -6.03 -0.93
N ILE A 85 -17.69 -7.22 -0.59
CA ILE A 85 -16.38 -7.35 0.04
C ILE A 85 -15.25 -6.90 -0.92
N ILE A 86 -15.36 -7.19 -2.21
CA ILE A 86 -14.36 -6.77 -3.21
C ILE A 86 -14.33 -5.25 -3.34
N PHE A 87 -15.50 -4.58 -3.38
CA PHE A 87 -15.55 -3.10 -3.33
C PHE A 87 -14.91 -2.57 -2.05
N GLY A 88 -15.24 -3.17 -0.91
CA GLY A 88 -14.63 -2.82 0.37
C GLY A 88 -13.13 -3.03 0.38
N ALA A 89 -12.61 -4.10 -0.23
CA ALA A 89 -11.20 -4.37 -0.33
C ALA A 89 -10.45 -3.25 -1.08
N ASN A 90 -11.02 -2.74 -2.16
CA ASN A 90 -10.44 -1.60 -2.88
C ASN A 90 -10.44 -0.32 -2.02
N ILE A 91 -11.51 -0.07 -1.28
CA ILE A 91 -11.56 1.06 -0.33
C ILE A 91 -10.48 0.87 0.76
N GLY A 92 -10.35 -0.35 1.32
CA GLY A 92 -9.37 -0.66 2.35
C GLY A 92 -7.92 -0.40 1.93
N THR A 93 -7.60 -0.59 0.64
CA THR A 93 -6.28 -0.29 0.09
C THR A 93 -5.96 1.22 0.12
N THR A 94 -6.96 2.10 0.05
CA THR A 94 -6.72 3.55 0.09
C THR A 94 -6.18 4.06 1.42
N ILE A 95 -6.40 3.32 2.51
CA ILE A 95 -5.84 3.64 3.83
C ILE A 95 -4.31 3.67 3.78
N THR A 96 -3.69 2.76 3.02
CA THR A 96 -2.24 2.78 2.80
C THR A 96 -1.81 4.10 2.14
N GLY A 97 -2.52 4.55 1.10
CA GLY A 97 -2.27 5.85 0.46
C GLY A 97 -2.42 7.02 1.43
N GLN A 98 -3.44 7.00 2.29
CA GLN A 98 -3.62 8.04 3.31
C GLN A 98 -2.50 8.04 4.35
N MET A 99 -2.04 6.86 4.79
CA MET A 99 -0.89 6.76 5.69
C MET A 99 0.37 7.36 5.04
N LEU A 100 0.60 7.09 3.75
CA LEU A 100 1.72 7.65 3.00
C LEU A 100 1.65 9.18 2.90
N ALA A 101 0.46 9.74 2.74
CA ALA A 101 0.23 11.19 2.65
C ALA A 101 0.50 11.94 3.97
N LEU A 102 0.52 11.27 5.12
CA LEU A 102 0.78 11.88 6.43
C LEU A 102 2.22 12.37 6.62
N ASN A 103 3.12 12.13 5.66
CA ASN A 103 4.52 12.59 5.64
C ASN A 103 5.28 12.31 6.96
N ILE A 104 5.10 11.12 7.51
CA ILE A 104 5.72 10.69 8.77
C ILE A 104 7.17 10.22 8.55
N SER A 105 7.69 10.35 7.34
CA SER A 105 9.03 9.87 6.93
C SER A 105 10.15 10.35 7.85
N ARG A 106 10.00 11.54 8.45
CA ARG A 106 10.95 12.08 9.45
C ARG A 106 11.14 11.17 10.66
N TYR A 107 10.10 10.43 11.06
CA TYR A 107 10.12 9.54 12.22
C TYR A 107 10.46 8.09 11.84
N ALA A 108 10.64 7.79 10.56
CA ALA A 108 10.97 6.46 10.08
C ALA A 108 12.19 5.82 10.77
N PRO A 109 13.33 6.54 10.98
CA PRO A 109 14.48 5.95 11.67
C PRO A 109 14.18 5.53 13.11
N ILE A 110 13.32 6.29 13.81
CA ILE A 110 12.90 5.95 15.19
C ILE A 110 12.04 4.70 15.17
N ALA A 111 11.11 4.59 14.23
CA ALA A 111 10.27 3.42 14.09
C ALA A 111 11.10 2.15 13.75
N ILE A 112 12.10 2.29 12.87
CA ILE A 112 13.03 1.20 12.55
C ILE A 112 13.78 0.77 13.81
N PHE A 113 14.36 1.70 14.55
CA PHE A 113 15.12 1.40 15.76
C PHE A 113 14.28 0.68 16.82
N ILE A 114 13.08 1.23 17.11
CA ILE A 114 12.15 0.62 18.08
C ILE A 114 11.71 -0.76 17.58
N GLY A 115 11.36 -0.88 16.30
CA GLY A 115 10.94 -2.14 15.68
C GLY A 115 12.01 -3.23 15.79
N VAL A 116 13.27 -2.90 15.50
CA VAL A 116 14.41 -3.82 15.64
C VAL A 116 14.59 -4.25 17.09
N LEU A 117 14.58 -3.30 18.03
CA LEU A 117 14.70 -3.63 19.46
C LEU A 117 13.60 -4.58 19.93
N LEU A 118 12.34 -4.26 19.57
CA LEU A 118 11.20 -5.14 19.91
C LEU A 118 11.31 -6.51 19.25
N PHE A 119 11.83 -6.59 18.02
CA PHE A 119 12.00 -7.83 17.30
C PHE A 119 13.09 -8.72 17.93
N MET A 120 14.22 -8.11 18.35
CA MET A 120 15.34 -8.83 18.97
C MET A 120 15.06 -9.22 20.41
N LEU A 121 14.45 -8.33 21.19
CA LEU A 121 14.21 -8.56 22.62
C LEU A 121 12.89 -9.29 22.89
N GLY A 122 11.98 -9.30 21.92
CA GLY A 122 10.65 -9.90 22.06
C GLY A 122 10.66 -11.42 22.04
N LYS A 123 10.43 -12.05 23.20
CA LYS A 123 10.34 -13.52 23.33
C LYS A 123 8.97 -14.08 22.93
N LYS A 124 7.91 -13.30 23.04
CA LYS A 124 6.52 -13.73 22.76
C LYS A 124 6.18 -13.48 21.29
N LYS A 125 5.46 -14.42 20.64
CA LYS A 125 5.00 -14.29 19.24
C LYS A 125 4.23 -12.99 18.99
N ARG A 126 3.37 -12.54 19.92
CA ARG A 126 2.65 -11.28 19.81
C ARG A 126 3.56 -10.06 19.74
N ILE A 127 4.62 -10.03 20.59
CA ILE A 127 5.57 -8.92 20.58
C ILE A 127 6.30 -8.87 19.24
N LYS A 128 6.67 -10.03 18.69
CA LYS A 128 7.30 -10.10 17.37
C LYS A 128 6.37 -9.59 16.26
N SER A 129 5.07 -9.91 16.31
CA SER A 129 4.10 -9.36 15.32
C SER A 129 3.99 -7.84 15.42
N TYR A 130 3.94 -7.27 16.61
CA TYR A 130 3.95 -5.80 16.76
C TYR A 130 5.29 -5.19 16.33
N ALA A 131 6.40 -5.87 16.59
CA ALA A 131 7.71 -5.45 16.11
C ALA A 131 7.78 -5.42 14.58
N GLU A 132 7.24 -6.44 13.91
CA GLU A 132 7.12 -6.49 12.44
C GLU A 132 6.28 -5.32 11.90
N ILE A 133 5.18 -4.95 12.59
CA ILE A 133 4.35 -3.80 12.19
C ILE A 133 5.15 -2.50 12.27
N VAL A 134 5.79 -2.24 13.42
CA VAL A 134 6.52 -0.99 13.65
C VAL A 134 7.75 -0.89 12.76
N LEU A 135 8.50 -1.99 12.63
CA LEU A 135 9.67 -2.08 11.77
C LEU A 135 9.29 -1.92 10.30
N GLY A 136 8.24 -2.63 9.85
CA GLY A 136 7.75 -2.56 8.50
C GLY A 136 7.27 -1.16 8.13
N LEU A 137 6.54 -0.49 9.03
CA LEU A 137 6.12 0.91 8.87
C LEU A 137 7.34 1.85 8.73
N GLY A 138 8.35 1.68 9.56
CA GLY A 138 9.58 2.47 9.49
C GLY A 138 10.33 2.28 8.18
N ILE A 139 10.54 1.03 7.74
CA ILE A 139 11.22 0.70 6.48
C ILE A 139 10.41 1.23 5.28
N LEU A 140 9.09 1.11 5.31
CA LEU A 140 8.18 1.62 4.27
C LEU A 140 8.36 3.13 4.07
N PHE A 141 8.28 3.91 5.15
CA PHE A 141 8.45 5.37 5.08
C PHE A 141 9.89 5.78 4.72
N PHE A 142 10.87 5.03 5.17
CA PHE A 142 12.27 5.26 4.79
C PHE A 142 12.49 5.01 3.29
N GLY A 143 11.93 3.92 2.76
CA GLY A 143 11.96 3.61 1.34
C GLY A 143 11.27 4.68 0.48
N MET A 144 10.11 5.18 0.95
CA MET A 144 9.40 6.27 0.28
C MET A 144 10.23 7.57 0.26
N ALA A 145 10.86 7.93 1.38
CA ALA A 145 11.76 9.09 1.43
C ALA A 145 12.94 8.92 0.48
N ALA A 146 13.57 7.75 0.46
CA ALA A 146 14.68 7.45 -0.44
C ALA A 146 14.28 7.55 -1.93
N MET A 147 13.06 7.10 -2.30
CA MET A 147 12.53 7.30 -3.66
C MET A 147 12.37 8.80 -3.96
N GLY A 148 11.79 9.57 -3.04
CA GLY A 148 11.61 11.01 -3.21
C GLY A 148 12.93 11.75 -3.42
N ASP A 149 13.92 11.48 -2.57
CA ASP A 149 15.25 12.09 -2.66
C ASP A 149 15.97 11.72 -3.97
N ALA A 150 15.85 10.46 -4.40
CA ALA A 150 16.41 10.02 -5.68
C ALA A 150 15.78 10.74 -6.88
N MET A 151 14.49 11.08 -6.80
CA MET A 151 13.75 11.75 -7.88
C MET A 151 13.93 13.27 -7.90
N ARG A 152 14.35 13.88 -6.78
CA ARG A 152 14.48 15.34 -6.64
C ARG A 152 15.25 16.02 -7.78
N PRO A 153 16.45 15.53 -8.22
CA PRO A 153 17.17 16.18 -9.30
C PRO A 153 16.49 16.10 -10.66
N LEU A 154 15.58 15.12 -10.86
CA LEU A 154 14.79 15.03 -12.09
C LEU A 154 13.75 16.16 -12.16
N GLY A 155 13.21 16.60 -11.02
CA GLY A 155 12.25 17.72 -10.95
C GLY A 155 12.83 19.03 -11.44
N GLU A 156 14.14 19.22 -11.38
CA GLU A 156 14.86 20.40 -11.84
C GLU A 156 15.14 20.38 -13.36
N SER A 157 14.91 19.25 -14.04
CA SER A 157 15.17 19.08 -15.48
C SER A 157 14.01 19.63 -16.32
N ALA A 158 14.33 20.54 -17.27
CA ALA A 158 13.36 21.09 -18.21
C ALA A 158 12.69 20.02 -19.10
N VAL A 159 13.42 18.95 -19.43
CA VAL A 159 12.90 17.80 -20.21
C VAL A 159 11.82 17.09 -19.40
N TYR A 160 12.06 16.89 -18.11
CA TYR A 160 11.11 16.25 -17.22
C TYR A 160 9.87 17.11 -16.97
N ALA A 161 10.04 18.43 -16.75
CA ALA A 161 8.93 19.38 -16.61
C ALA A 161 8.00 19.36 -17.83
N ASN A 162 8.54 19.33 -19.05
CA ASN A 162 7.78 19.22 -20.28
C ASN A 162 7.05 17.88 -20.42
N LEU A 163 7.64 16.78 -19.95
CA LEU A 163 6.99 15.46 -19.94
C LEU A 163 5.81 15.47 -18.96
N MET A 164 6.01 16.01 -17.77
CA MET A 164 4.98 16.08 -16.72
C MET A 164 3.82 17.02 -17.10
N ALA A 165 4.10 18.11 -17.82
CA ALA A 165 3.06 18.98 -18.37
C ALA A 165 2.09 18.23 -19.31
N LYS A 166 2.55 17.20 -20.01
CA LYS A 166 1.71 16.33 -20.84
C LYS A 166 0.78 15.42 -20.04
N LEU A 167 1.16 15.05 -18.81
CA LEU A 167 0.36 14.21 -17.92
C LEU A 167 -0.87 14.92 -17.33
N THR A 168 -1.04 16.22 -17.62
CA THR A 168 -2.30 16.93 -17.34
C THR A 168 -3.44 16.43 -18.23
N ASN A 169 -3.14 15.74 -19.33
CA ASN A 169 -4.13 15.07 -20.16
C ASN A 169 -4.64 13.81 -19.44
N PRO A 170 -5.95 13.73 -19.10
CA PRO A 170 -6.52 12.60 -18.35
C PRO A 170 -6.28 11.24 -18.99
N TRP A 171 -6.36 11.18 -20.34
CA TRP A 171 -6.17 9.91 -21.07
C TRP A 171 -4.74 9.40 -21.00
N LEU A 172 -3.77 10.32 -21.02
CA LEU A 172 -2.37 9.95 -20.90
C LEU A 172 -2.04 9.50 -19.46
N GLY A 173 -2.57 10.21 -18.46
CA GLY A 173 -2.48 9.83 -17.06
C GLY A 173 -3.04 8.42 -16.83
N LEU A 174 -4.26 8.17 -17.28
CA LEU A 174 -4.90 6.85 -17.18
C LEU A 174 -4.04 5.74 -17.83
N LEU A 175 -3.51 5.97 -19.02
CA LEU A 175 -2.65 5.01 -19.71
C LEU A 175 -1.38 4.71 -18.89
N VAL A 176 -0.72 5.74 -18.38
CA VAL A 176 0.47 5.60 -17.54
C VAL A 176 0.16 4.80 -16.26
N GLY A 177 -0.96 5.10 -15.59
CA GLY A 177 -1.40 4.36 -14.40
C GLY A 177 -1.67 2.88 -14.69
N ILE A 178 -2.36 2.58 -15.80
CA ILE A 178 -2.61 1.20 -16.23
C ILE A 178 -1.30 0.45 -16.48
N VAL A 179 -0.39 1.03 -17.28
CA VAL A 179 0.89 0.38 -17.61
C VAL A 179 1.72 0.18 -16.36
N MET A 180 1.83 1.20 -15.51
CA MET A 180 2.63 1.15 -14.28
C MET A 180 2.10 0.10 -13.31
N THR A 181 0.79 0.07 -13.07
CA THR A 181 0.18 -0.92 -12.18
C THR A 181 0.26 -2.34 -12.76
N THR A 182 0.14 -2.48 -14.09
CA THR A 182 0.30 -3.78 -14.76
C THR A 182 1.72 -4.34 -14.60
N ILE A 183 2.74 -3.49 -14.68
CA ILE A 183 4.14 -3.90 -14.49
C ILE A 183 4.42 -4.24 -13.02
N LEU A 184 4.01 -3.37 -12.11
CA LEU A 184 4.28 -3.52 -10.67
C LEU A 184 3.41 -4.59 -10.00
N GLN A 185 2.28 -4.97 -10.62
CA GLN A 185 1.27 -5.88 -10.06
C GLN A 185 0.81 -5.47 -8.64
N SER A 186 0.96 -4.18 -8.30
CA SER A 186 0.62 -3.63 -7.00
C SER A 186 0.17 -2.17 -7.13
N SER A 187 -1.11 -1.92 -6.86
CA SER A 187 -1.65 -0.55 -6.83
C SER A 187 -1.05 0.29 -5.71
N SER A 188 -0.74 -0.32 -4.56
CA SER A 188 -0.10 0.38 -3.44
C SER A 188 1.33 0.81 -3.77
N ALA A 189 2.10 -0.02 -4.51
CA ALA A 189 3.42 0.35 -4.99
C ALA A 189 3.37 1.47 -6.03
N ALA A 190 2.41 1.42 -6.96
CA ALA A 190 2.16 2.49 -7.92
C ALA A 190 1.83 3.81 -7.20
N GLN A 191 0.90 3.77 -6.24
CA GLN A 191 0.55 4.94 -5.41
C GLN A 191 1.76 5.52 -4.67
N ALA A 192 2.64 4.68 -4.12
CA ALA A 192 3.83 5.16 -3.41
C ALA A 192 4.78 5.93 -4.31
N ILE A 193 5.02 5.44 -5.53
CA ILE A 193 5.86 6.12 -6.51
C ILE A 193 5.23 7.47 -6.89
N ILE A 194 3.92 7.49 -7.18
CA ILE A 194 3.19 8.69 -7.55
C ILE A 194 3.21 9.71 -6.40
N LEU A 195 2.98 9.27 -5.17
CA LEU A 195 3.04 10.14 -3.99
C LEU A 195 4.45 10.65 -3.72
N ALA A 196 5.49 9.83 -3.92
CA ALA A 196 6.88 10.28 -3.82
C ALA A 196 7.20 11.38 -4.85
N LEU A 197 6.74 11.24 -6.09
CA LEU A 197 6.86 12.26 -7.12
C LEU A 197 6.07 13.53 -6.78
N ALA A 198 4.86 13.38 -6.26
CA ALA A 198 4.02 14.50 -5.85
C ALA A 198 4.61 15.26 -4.66
N SER A 199 5.21 14.56 -3.68
CA SER A 199 5.85 15.18 -2.52
C SER A 199 7.05 16.06 -2.88
N GLN A 200 7.69 15.80 -4.01
CA GLN A 200 8.78 16.61 -4.57
C GLN A 200 8.28 17.69 -5.55
N ASN A 201 6.96 17.93 -5.64
CA ASN A 201 6.31 18.84 -6.60
C ASN A 201 6.65 18.53 -8.07
N ILE A 202 6.99 17.27 -8.37
CA ILE A 202 7.35 16.81 -9.71
C ILE A 202 6.10 16.62 -10.57
N ILE A 203 5.01 16.15 -9.99
CA ILE A 203 3.69 16.04 -10.60
C ILE A 203 2.68 16.90 -9.86
N ASN A 204 1.72 17.45 -10.59
CA ASN A 204 0.66 18.27 -10.01
C ASN A 204 -0.52 17.39 -9.54
N MET A 205 -1.44 18.02 -8.79
CA MET A 205 -2.62 17.34 -8.25
C MET A 205 -3.52 16.71 -9.33
N LEU A 206 -3.68 17.38 -10.48
CA LEU A 206 -4.49 16.86 -11.58
C LEU A 206 -3.88 15.60 -12.18
N SER A 207 -2.56 15.59 -12.40
CA SER A 207 -1.85 14.40 -12.88
C SER A 207 -1.99 13.25 -11.90
N LEU A 208 -1.87 13.53 -10.60
CA LEU A 208 -2.00 12.51 -9.53
C LEU A 208 -3.39 11.85 -9.52
N ILE A 209 -4.46 12.60 -9.81
CA ILE A 209 -5.83 12.08 -9.85
C ILE A 209 -6.04 11.17 -11.08
N HIS A 210 -5.38 11.48 -12.21
CA HIS A 210 -5.61 10.76 -13.46
C HIS A 210 -4.70 9.53 -13.65
N ILE A 211 -3.55 9.49 -12.96
CA ILE A 211 -2.66 8.34 -12.94
C ILE A 211 -3.17 7.27 -11.96
#